data_0a77cbb9c3edfbf87d18779724f4524e
#
_entry.id   0a77cbb9c3edfbf87d18779724f4524e
#
_cell.length_a   1.000
_cell.length_b   1.000
_cell.length_c   1.000
_cell.angle_alpha   90.00
_cell.angle_beta   90.00
_cell.angle_gamma   90.00
#
_symmetry.space_group_name_H-M   'P 1'
#
loop_
_entity.id
_entity.type
_entity.pdbx_description
1 polymer ?
#
loop_
_entity_poly.entity_id
_entity_poly.type
_entity_poly.pdbx_seq_one_letter_code
_entity_poly.pdbx_strand_id
1 'polypeptide(L)'
;MLDPEQIEKEMKSIAATGLQEILILTGESRSHSTVPYIGEACQIARNYFKVIGLEIYPLNSDEYAFLHGCGADYITVFQETYDSGKYETLHLSGHKRCFPYRLNTQERALMGGMRGVGFGALLGLADFRRDAYAAGCHAWLLQRKYPHAEIAFSCPRLRPIINNDRINPMDVHETQLLQVVCAYRLL
;
A
#
# COMPACT_ATOMS: atom_id res chain seq x y z
N MET A 1 -7.00 -13.77 -13.98
CA MET A 1 -6.91 -13.98 -12.52
C MET A 1 -6.54 -15.43 -12.31
N LEU A 2 -5.77 -15.71 -11.27
CA LEU A 2 -5.44 -17.09 -10.89
C LEU A 2 -6.67 -17.75 -10.25
N ASP A 3 -6.86 -19.02 -10.51
CA ASP A 3 -7.83 -19.83 -9.77
C ASP A 3 -7.25 -20.31 -8.42
N PRO A 4 -8.05 -20.86 -7.49
CA PRO A 4 -7.57 -21.27 -6.18
C PRO A 4 -6.43 -22.29 -6.21
N GLU A 5 -6.42 -23.24 -7.17
CA GLU A 5 -5.36 -24.24 -7.32
C GLU A 5 -4.04 -23.59 -7.76
N GLN A 6 -4.12 -22.62 -8.66
CA GLN A 6 -2.97 -21.85 -9.11
C GLN A 6 -2.42 -20.98 -7.97
N ILE A 7 -3.29 -20.32 -7.19
CA ILE A 7 -2.89 -19.54 -6.01
C ILE A 7 -2.16 -20.46 -5.02
N GLU A 8 -2.72 -21.61 -4.71
CA GLU A 8 -2.10 -22.54 -3.77
C GLU A 8 -0.73 -23.04 -4.25
N LYS A 9 -0.61 -23.32 -5.54
CA LYS A 9 0.66 -23.74 -6.15
C LYS A 9 1.74 -22.65 -6.01
N GLU A 10 1.38 -21.39 -6.27
CA GLU A 10 2.30 -20.25 -6.08
C GLU A 10 2.69 -20.10 -4.60
N MET A 11 1.72 -20.16 -3.68
CA MET A 11 1.99 -20.07 -2.23
C MET A 11 2.95 -21.15 -1.75
N LYS A 12 2.77 -22.39 -2.19
CA LYS A 12 3.69 -23.51 -1.90
C LYS A 12 5.10 -23.24 -2.42
N SER A 13 5.20 -22.76 -3.66
CA SER A 13 6.49 -22.47 -4.29
C SER A 13 7.26 -21.39 -3.54
N ILE A 14 6.57 -20.31 -3.15
CA ILE A 14 7.17 -19.20 -2.39
C ILE A 14 7.55 -19.67 -0.98
N ALA A 15 6.67 -20.38 -0.28
CA ALA A 15 6.94 -20.88 1.07
C ALA A 15 8.14 -21.84 1.13
N ALA A 16 8.39 -22.61 0.06
CA ALA A 16 9.54 -23.49 -0.05
C ALA A 16 10.89 -22.75 -0.02
N THR A 17 10.91 -21.44 -0.25
CA THR A 17 12.11 -20.58 -0.10
C THR A 17 12.44 -20.26 1.36
N GLY A 18 11.55 -20.59 2.32
CA GLY A 18 11.72 -20.30 3.75
C GLY A 18 11.15 -18.95 4.20
N LEU A 19 10.52 -18.18 3.32
CA LEU A 19 9.83 -16.94 3.68
C LEU A 19 8.67 -17.21 4.62
N GLN A 20 8.49 -16.36 5.62
CA GLN A 20 7.44 -16.47 6.64
C GLN A 20 6.33 -15.44 6.42
N GLU A 21 6.53 -14.50 5.54
CA GLU A 21 5.64 -13.40 5.22
C GLU A 21 5.43 -13.31 3.71
N ILE A 22 4.21 -12.94 3.31
CA ILE A 22 3.86 -12.69 1.91
C ILE A 22 3.08 -11.37 1.78
N LEU A 23 3.34 -10.64 0.71
CA LEU A 23 2.56 -9.50 0.28
C LEU A 23 1.75 -9.90 -0.96
N ILE A 24 0.43 -9.93 -0.84
CA ILE A 24 -0.48 -10.22 -1.94
C ILE A 24 -0.85 -8.92 -2.64
N LEU A 25 -0.57 -8.83 -3.94
CA LEU A 25 -0.85 -7.65 -4.76
C LEU A 25 -2.00 -7.91 -5.72
N THR A 26 -2.84 -6.90 -5.93
CA THR A 26 -3.85 -6.91 -7.00
C THR A 26 -3.81 -5.61 -7.79
N GLY A 27 -4.33 -5.65 -9.01
CA GLY A 27 -4.66 -4.43 -9.74
C GLY A 27 -5.82 -3.67 -9.08
N GLU A 28 -5.93 -2.36 -9.36
CA GLU A 28 -7.00 -1.51 -8.82
C GLU A 28 -8.34 -1.70 -9.55
N SER A 29 -8.83 -2.93 -9.61
CA SER A 29 -10.10 -3.27 -10.27
C SER A 29 -11.01 -4.09 -9.35
N ARG A 30 -11.96 -3.43 -8.70
CA ARG A 30 -12.94 -4.09 -7.81
C ARG A 30 -13.82 -5.12 -8.53
N SER A 31 -14.03 -4.97 -9.83
CA SER A 31 -14.83 -5.92 -10.62
C SER A 31 -14.10 -7.22 -10.97
N HIS A 32 -12.77 -7.17 -11.05
CA HIS A 32 -11.94 -8.35 -11.31
C HIS A 32 -11.38 -8.94 -10.02
N SER A 33 -10.66 -8.14 -9.23
CA SER A 33 -10.14 -8.57 -7.93
C SER A 33 -11.15 -8.21 -6.83
N THR A 34 -12.23 -9.00 -6.73
CA THR A 34 -13.28 -8.74 -5.73
C THR A 34 -12.79 -9.00 -4.31
N VAL A 35 -13.41 -8.37 -3.30
CA VAL A 35 -13.04 -8.57 -1.89
C VAL A 35 -13.14 -10.06 -1.47
N PRO A 36 -14.18 -10.81 -1.86
CA PRO A 36 -14.23 -12.26 -1.59
C PRO A 36 -13.08 -13.05 -2.22
N TYR A 37 -12.69 -12.73 -3.46
CA TYR A 37 -11.54 -13.36 -4.14
C TYR A 37 -10.22 -13.10 -3.40
N ILE A 38 -10.01 -11.86 -2.93
CA ILE A 38 -8.83 -11.51 -2.12
C ILE A 38 -8.87 -12.26 -0.78
N GLY A 39 -10.04 -12.36 -0.16
CA GLY A 39 -10.24 -13.13 1.07
C GLY A 39 -9.89 -14.61 0.91
N GLU A 40 -10.32 -15.24 -0.17
CA GLU A 40 -9.96 -16.63 -0.50
C GLU A 40 -8.44 -16.79 -0.65
N ALA A 41 -7.77 -15.87 -1.35
CA ALA A 41 -6.32 -15.88 -1.46
C ALA A 41 -5.61 -15.76 -0.10
N CYS A 42 -6.14 -14.92 0.82
CA CYS A 42 -5.62 -14.82 2.19
C CYS A 42 -5.79 -16.13 2.97
N GLN A 43 -6.95 -16.78 2.86
CA GLN A 43 -7.20 -18.07 3.52
C GLN A 43 -6.26 -19.16 3.03
N ILE A 44 -6.00 -19.23 1.72
CA ILE A 44 -5.02 -20.15 1.15
C ILE A 44 -3.61 -19.83 1.67
N ALA A 45 -3.21 -18.53 1.62
CA ALA A 45 -1.89 -18.10 2.06
C ALA A 45 -1.63 -18.39 3.54
N ARG A 46 -2.67 -18.35 4.40
CA ARG A 46 -2.54 -18.60 5.85
C ARG A 46 -2.06 -20.02 6.18
N ASN A 47 -2.23 -20.97 5.26
CA ASN A 47 -1.68 -22.33 5.42
C ASN A 47 -0.16 -22.38 5.28
N TYR A 48 0.46 -21.35 4.70
CA TYR A 48 1.87 -21.32 4.33
C TYR A 48 2.67 -20.21 5.00
N PHE A 49 2.02 -19.09 5.36
CA PHE A 49 2.69 -17.90 5.88
C PHE A 49 2.12 -17.46 7.23
N LYS A 50 3.00 -16.95 8.08
CA LYS A 50 2.62 -16.42 9.40
C LYS A 50 2.07 -15.00 9.31
N VAL A 51 2.55 -14.22 8.34
CA VAL A 51 2.17 -12.82 8.14
C VAL A 51 1.73 -12.63 6.69
N ILE A 52 0.55 -12.03 6.52
CA ILE A 52 -0.04 -11.75 5.21
C ILE A 52 -0.32 -10.26 5.09
N GLY A 53 0.41 -9.61 4.20
CA GLY A 53 0.16 -8.23 3.79
C GLY A 53 -0.67 -8.14 2.52
N LEU A 54 -1.37 -7.04 2.35
CA LEU A 54 -2.15 -6.73 1.16
C LEU A 54 -1.70 -5.39 0.56
N GLU A 55 -1.43 -5.38 -0.75
CA GLU A 55 -1.28 -4.17 -1.54
C GLU A 55 -2.38 -4.15 -2.60
N ILE A 56 -3.48 -3.54 -2.24
CA ILE A 56 -4.73 -3.54 -3.00
C ILE A 56 -5.34 -2.14 -3.08
N TYR A 57 -6.41 -1.99 -3.85
CA TYR A 57 -7.17 -0.74 -3.87
C TYR A 57 -7.81 -0.42 -2.51
N PRO A 58 -8.09 0.88 -2.21
CA PRO A 58 -8.75 1.30 -0.98
C PRO A 58 -10.10 0.63 -0.75
N LEU A 59 -10.36 0.20 0.49
CA LEU A 59 -11.58 -0.45 0.93
C LEU A 59 -12.27 0.30 2.06
N ASN A 60 -13.50 -0.07 2.37
CA ASN A 60 -14.21 0.36 3.58
C ASN A 60 -13.75 -0.45 4.80
N SER A 61 -14.04 0.02 5.99
CA SER A 61 -13.60 -0.62 7.24
C SER A 61 -14.21 -2.01 7.44
N ASP A 62 -15.45 -2.22 7.04
CA ASP A 62 -16.12 -3.53 7.07
C ASP A 62 -15.50 -4.54 6.09
N GLU A 63 -15.09 -4.08 4.90
CA GLU A 63 -14.38 -4.90 3.93
C GLU A 63 -12.97 -5.27 4.45
N TYR A 64 -12.27 -4.34 5.11
CA TYR A 64 -11.00 -4.65 5.78
C TYR A 64 -11.20 -5.61 6.95
N ALA A 65 -12.28 -5.49 7.72
CA ALA A 65 -12.61 -6.44 8.78
C ALA A 65 -12.85 -7.84 8.23
N PHE A 66 -13.52 -7.96 7.10
CA PHE A 66 -13.70 -9.25 6.41
C PHE A 66 -12.34 -9.84 6.00
N LEU A 67 -11.46 -9.06 5.35
CA LEU A 67 -10.13 -9.53 4.93
C LEU A 67 -9.25 -9.89 6.12
N HIS A 68 -9.32 -9.15 7.23
CA HIS A 68 -8.66 -9.50 8.47
C HIS A 68 -9.16 -10.85 9.01
N GLY A 69 -10.48 -11.07 9.00
CA GLY A 69 -11.08 -12.35 9.34
C GLY A 69 -10.64 -13.51 8.43
N CYS A 70 -10.27 -13.23 7.17
CA CYS A 70 -9.68 -14.19 6.24
C CYS A 70 -8.18 -14.43 6.46
N GLY A 71 -7.54 -13.69 7.37
CA GLY A 71 -6.14 -13.87 7.74
C GLY A 71 -5.18 -12.78 7.29
N ALA A 72 -5.64 -11.67 6.72
CA ALA A 72 -4.77 -10.54 6.43
C ALA A 72 -4.33 -9.82 7.72
N ASP A 73 -3.05 -9.49 7.83
CA ASP A 73 -2.46 -8.85 9.00
C ASP A 73 -2.28 -7.33 8.81
N TYR A 74 -1.89 -6.89 7.62
CA TYR A 74 -1.63 -5.49 7.34
C TYR A 74 -1.95 -5.13 5.89
N ILE A 75 -2.05 -3.82 5.64
CA ILE A 75 -2.21 -3.28 4.29
C ILE A 75 -1.10 -2.28 3.95
N THR A 76 -0.80 -2.20 2.67
CA THR A 76 0.00 -1.12 2.08
C THR A 76 -0.79 -0.46 0.97
N VAL A 77 -1.04 0.84 1.09
CA VAL A 77 -1.67 1.66 0.04
C VAL A 77 -0.94 2.99 -0.04
N PHE A 78 -0.23 3.21 -1.15
CA PHE A 78 0.48 4.46 -1.34
C PHE A 78 -0.49 5.58 -1.70
N GLN A 79 -0.29 6.75 -1.09
CA GLN A 79 -1.06 7.95 -1.42
C GLN A 79 -0.71 8.50 -2.80
N GLU A 80 0.40 8.08 -3.36
CA GLU A 80 1.04 8.56 -4.59
C GLU A 80 1.67 9.95 -4.39
N THR A 81 0.89 10.98 -4.16
CA THR A 81 1.32 12.31 -3.71
C THR A 81 0.32 12.89 -2.72
N TYR A 82 0.79 13.69 -1.79
CA TYR A 82 -0.03 14.46 -0.84
C TYR A 82 -0.44 15.84 -1.38
N ASP A 83 0.09 16.22 -2.55
CA ASP A 83 -0.39 17.40 -3.29
C ASP A 83 -1.70 17.04 -4.02
N SER A 84 -2.83 17.50 -3.46
CA SER A 84 -4.16 17.18 -4.00
C SER A 84 -4.37 17.76 -5.40
N GLY A 85 -3.82 18.94 -5.68
CA GLY A 85 -3.91 19.55 -7.02
C GLY A 85 -3.15 18.73 -8.06
N LYS A 86 -1.93 18.30 -7.72
CA LYS A 86 -1.15 17.40 -8.59
C LYS A 86 -1.84 16.07 -8.75
N TYR A 87 -2.38 15.50 -7.65
CA TYR A 87 -3.10 14.24 -7.66
C TYR A 87 -4.26 14.24 -8.68
N GLU A 88 -5.08 15.29 -8.68
CA GLU A 88 -6.21 15.44 -9.59
C GLU A 88 -5.79 15.48 -11.06
N THR A 89 -4.62 16.03 -11.37
CA THR A 89 -4.10 16.08 -12.75
C THR A 89 -3.60 14.71 -13.25
N LEU A 90 -3.29 13.79 -12.35
CA LEU A 90 -2.73 12.47 -12.67
C LEU A 90 -3.78 11.36 -12.66
N HIS A 91 -4.77 11.45 -11.78
CA HIS A 91 -5.80 10.42 -11.58
C HIS A 91 -7.14 10.89 -12.16
N LEU A 92 -7.30 10.74 -13.47
CA LEU A 92 -8.40 11.35 -14.23
C LEU A 92 -9.71 10.52 -14.17
N SER A 93 -9.64 9.24 -13.84
CA SER A 93 -10.80 8.33 -13.87
C SER A 93 -10.70 7.22 -12.83
N GLY A 94 -11.79 6.48 -12.64
CA GLY A 94 -11.88 5.34 -11.73
C GLY A 94 -11.92 5.74 -10.25
N HIS A 95 -11.94 4.74 -9.37
CA HIS A 95 -12.00 4.94 -7.91
C HIS A 95 -10.75 5.60 -7.34
N LYS A 96 -9.59 5.40 -7.98
CA LYS A 96 -8.33 6.03 -7.60
C LYS A 96 -8.40 7.56 -7.63
N ARG A 97 -9.31 8.14 -8.40
CA ARG A 97 -9.51 9.60 -8.49
C ARG A 97 -9.89 10.24 -7.15
N CYS A 98 -10.51 9.52 -6.23
CA CYS A 98 -11.00 10.07 -4.99
C CYS A 98 -9.86 10.23 -3.96
N PHE A 99 -9.18 11.38 -3.97
CA PHE A 99 -8.06 11.70 -3.06
C PHE A 99 -8.39 11.50 -1.58
N PRO A 100 -9.48 12.04 -1.01
CA PRO A 100 -9.77 11.87 0.42
C PRO A 100 -10.04 10.41 0.80
N TYR A 101 -10.67 9.65 -0.08
CA TYR A 101 -10.95 8.24 0.16
C TYR A 101 -9.66 7.40 0.20
N ARG A 102 -8.70 7.71 -0.67
CA ARG A 102 -7.38 7.05 -0.65
C ARG A 102 -6.57 7.48 0.57
N LEU A 103 -6.56 8.78 0.90
CA LEU A 103 -5.84 9.32 2.05
C LEU A 103 -6.24 8.65 3.37
N ASN A 104 -7.53 8.39 3.56
CA ASN A 104 -8.04 7.78 4.81
C ASN A 104 -8.02 6.24 4.81
N THR A 105 -7.31 5.61 3.89
CA THR A 105 -7.29 4.16 3.74
C THR A 105 -6.68 3.46 4.96
N GLN A 106 -5.54 3.95 5.44
CA GLN A 106 -4.83 3.36 6.58
C GLN A 106 -5.69 3.38 7.85
N GLU A 107 -6.38 4.48 8.09
CA GLU A 107 -7.28 4.56 9.24
C GLU A 107 -8.44 3.57 9.13
N ARG A 108 -9.07 3.45 7.96
CA ARG A 108 -10.15 2.46 7.77
C ARG A 108 -9.65 1.02 7.95
N ALA A 109 -8.43 0.72 7.53
CA ALA A 109 -7.85 -0.59 7.74
C ALA A 109 -7.63 -0.91 9.23
N LEU A 110 -7.13 0.05 10.01
CA LEU A 110 -6.99 -0.10 11.46
C LEU A 110 -8.36 -0.23 12.15
N MET A 111 -9.37 0.52 11.71
CA MET A 111 -10.75 0.36 12.17
C MET A 111 -11.31 -1.04 11.84
N GLY A 112 -10.89 -1.65 10.74
CA GLY A 112 -11.21 -3.01 10.34
C GLY A 112 -10.41 -4.09 11.07
N GLY A 113 -9.52 -3.72 12.02
CA GLY A 113 -8.77 -4.67 12.83
C GLY A 113 -7.41 -5.07 12.27
N MET A 114 -6.95 -4.48 11.16
CA MET A 114 -5.60 -4.73 10.66
C MET A 114 -4.55 -4.35 11.71
N ARG A 115 -3.55 -5.20 11.90
CA ARG A 115 -2.45 -5.01 12.85
C ARG A 115 -1.50 -3.89 12.44
N GLY A 116 -1.31 -3.71 11.14
CA GLY A 116 -0.37 -2.75 10.59
C GLY A 116 -0.83 -2.06 9.31
N VAL A 117 -0.19 -0.94 9.02
CA VAL A 117 -0.43 -0.15 7.82
C VAL A 117 0.87 0.40 7.24
N GLY A 118 0.98 0.31 5.91
CA GLY A 118 2.09 0.86 5.14
C GLY A 118 1.75 2.22 4.53
N PHE A 119 2.66 3.16 4.66
CA PHE A 119 2.60 4.48 4.07
C PHE A 119 3.60 4.62 2.93
N GLY A 120 3.29 5.47 1.97
CA GLY A 120 4.23 5.84 0.92
C GLY A 120 3.66 6.90 -0.01
N ALA A 121 4.58 7.64 -0.61
CA ALA A 121 4.33 8.48 -1.76
C ALA A 121 5.28 8.07 -2.87
N LEU A 122 4.88 8.20 -4.13
CA LEU A 122 5.75 8.00 -5.28
C LEU A 122 6.61 9.27 -5.45
N LEU A 123 7.80 9.24 -4.83
CA LEU A 123 8.69 10.38 -4.75
C LEU A 123 9.12 10.86 -6.14
N GLY A 124 8.83 12.12 -6.44
CA GLY A 124 9.07 12.74 -7.74
C GLY A 124 7.82 13.01 -8.57
N LEU A 125 6.62 12.59 -8.12
CA LEU A 125 5.36 13.04 -8.74
C LEU A 125 5.08 14.51 -8.46
N ALA A 126 5.36 14.97 -7.23
CA ALA A 126 5.34 16.35 -6.80
C ALA A 126 6.63 16.66 -6.03
N ASP A 127 6.68 17.71 -5.21
CA ASP A 127 7.82 18.01 -4.36
C ASP A 127 8.04 16.87 -3.35
N PHE A 128 9.13 16.12 -3.52
CA PHE A 128 9.40 14.92 -2.74
C PHE A 128 9.57 15.18 -1.24
N ARG A 129 10.05 16.37 -0.85
CA ARG A 129 10.22 16.73 0.56
C ARG A 129 8.87 16.99 1.23
N ARG A 130 7.96 17.65 0.50
CA ARG A 130 6.58 17.87 0.97
C ARG A 130 5.84 16.56 1.08
N ASP A 131 5.95 15.69 0.07
CA ASP A 131 5.32 14.37 0.09
C ASP A 131 5.86 13.50 1.22
N ALA A 132 7.18 13.43 1.39
CA ALA A 132 7.80 12.67 2.48
C ALA A 132 7.40 13.22 3.85
N TYR A 133 7.43 14.53 4.04
CA TYR A 133 7.02 15.17 5.29
C TYR A 133 5.54 14.91 5.61
N ALA A 134 4.67 15.06 4.62
CA ALA A 134 3.24 14.82 4.79
C ALA A 134 2.94 13.35 5.11
N ALA A 135 3.62 12.41 4.46
CA ALA A 135 3.50 10.98 4.78
C ALA A 135 3.96 10.68 6.22
N GLY A 136 5.08 11.28 6.65
CA GLY A 136 5.55 11.16 8.03
C GLY A 136 4.55 11.74 9.04
N CYS A 137 4.04 12.95 8.81
CA CYS A 137 3.01 13.55 9.65
C CYS A 137 1.74 12.70 9.72
N HIS A 138 1.30 12.16 8.59
CA HIS A 138 0.12 11.30 8.51
C HIS A 138 0.30 10.03 9.37
N ALA A 139 1.43 9.36 9.22
CA ALA A 139 1.76 8.18 10.00
C ALA A 139 1.85 8.50 11.51
N TRP A 140 2.54 9.58 11.86
CA TRP A 140 2.69 10.03 13.26
C TRP A 140 1.34 10.36 13.91
N LEU A 141 0.46 11.09 13.22
CA LEU A 141 -0.87 11.41 13.72
C LEU A 141 -1.73 10.15 13.89
N LEU A 142 -1.65 9.22 12.93
CA LEU A 142 -2.39 7.98 12.99
C LEU A 142 -1.90 7.07 14.12
N GLN A 143 -0.60 6.96 14.33
CA GLN A 143 -0.02 6.17 15.42
C GLN A 143 -0.40 6.71 16.79
N ARG A 144 -0.54 8.02 16.95
CA ARG A 144 -1.06 8.61 18.21
C ARG A 144 -2.50 8.21 18.50
N LYS A 145 -3.32 8.04 17.44
CA LYS A 145 -4.70 7.59 17.57
C LYS A 145 -4.80 6.07 17.76
N TYR A 146 -3.87 5.32 17.16
CA TYR A 146 -3.79 3.86 17.21
C TYR A 146 -2.39 3.43 17.68
N PRO A 147 -2.08 3.54 18.98
CA PRO A 147 -0.71 3.35 19.50
C PRO A 147 -0.17 1.93 19.34
N HIS A 148 -1.05 0.95 19.12
CA HIS A 148 -0.66 -0.45 18.89
C HIS A 148 -0.46 -0.80 17.43
N ALA A 149 -0.73 0.14 16.51
CA ALA A 149 -0.56 -0.12 15.09
C ALA A 149 0.92 -0.25 14.71
N GLU A 150 1.23 -1.24 13.90
CA GLU A 150 2.53 -1.32 13.24
C GLU A 150 2.54 -0.37 12.04
N ILE A 151 3.53 0.52 12.01
CA ILE A 151 3.69 1.50 10.93
C ILE A 151 4.91 1.13 10.10
N ALA A 152 4.72 1.04 8.79
CA ALA A 152 5.80 0.85 7.84
C ALA A 152 5.81 1.97 6.79
N PHE A 153 7.00 2.29 6.27
CA PHE A 153 7.17 3.24 5.18
C PHE A 153 7.80 2.56 3.97
N SER A 154 7.23 2.85 2.81
CA SER A 154 7.85 2.57 1.52
C SER A 154 8.25 3.87 0.84
N CYS A 155 9.40 3.88 0.19
CA CYS A 155 9.95 5.06 -0.47
C CYS A 155 10.13 4.81 -1.97
N PRO A 156 9.07 4.51 -2.73
CA PRO A 156 9.18 4.33 -4.17
C PRO A 156 9.59 5.64 -4.83
N ARG A 157 10.48 5.56 -5.82
CA ARG A 157 10.88 6.70 -6.65
C ARG A 157 10.24 6.60 -8.02
N LEU A 158 9.79 7.72 -8.55
CA LEU A 158 9.37 7.81 -9.93
C LEU A 158 10.54 7.43 -10.85
N ARG A 159 10.27 6.54 -11.78
CA ARG A 159 11.23 6.14 -12.81
C ARG A 159 10.84 6.70 -14.17
N PRO A 160 11.80 6.84 -15.09
CA PRO A 160 11.46 7.24 -16.46
C PRO A 160 10.37 6.33 -17.04
N ILE A 161 9.36 6.95 -17.64
CA ILE A 161 8.28 6.22 -18.33
C ILE A 161 8.57 6.33 -19.83
N ILE A 162 8.70 5.20 -20.48
CA ILE A 162 8.95 5.16 -21.94
C ILE A 162 7.83 5.91 -22.66
N ASN A 163 8.21 6.82 -23.54
CA ASN A 163 7.31 7.68 -24.31
C ASN A 163 6.47 8.69 -23.48
N ASN A 164 6.93 9.07 -22.31
CA ASN A 164 6.29 10.11 -21.50
C ASN A 164 7.30 11.14 -20.99
N ASP A 165 7.49 12.22 -21.76
CA ASP A 165 8.39 13.32 -21.42
C ASP A 165 7.77 14.35 -20.46
N ARG A 166 6.50 14.18 -20.08
CA ARG A 166 5.77 15.12 -19.20
C ARG A 166 6.15 14.98 -17.73
N ILE A 167 6.77 13.87 -17.38
CA ILE A 167 7.20 13.56 -16.02
C ILE A 167 8.71 13.45 -16.01
N ASN A 168 9.40 14.39 -15.36
CA ASN A 168 10.84 14.33 -15.19
C ASN A 168 11.17 13.60 -13.88
N PRO A 169 11.69 12.36 -13.94
CA PRO A 169 11.99 11.57 -12.75
C PRO A 169 13.33 11.98 -12.08
N MET A 170 13.99 13.02 -12.58
CA MET A 170 15.37 13.37 -12.22
C MET A 170 15.53 14.03 -10.85
N ASP A 171 14.42 14.37 -10.15
CA ASP A 171 14.49 15.14 -8.92
C ASP A 171 14.82 14.32 -7.66
N VAL A 172 14.75 12.99 -7.75
CA VAL A 172 14.97 12.10 -6.59
C VAL A 172 16.02 11.04 -6.90
N HIS A 173 17.27 11.38 -6.60
CA HIS A 173 18.42 10.49 -6.68
C HIS A 173 18.61 9.70 -5.37
N GLU A 174 19.67 8.91 -5.28
CA GLU A 174 19.99 8.11 -4.09
C GLU A 174 20.17 8.96 -2.85
N THR A 175 20.79 10.14 -2.97
CA THR A 175 21.03 11.05 -1.84
C THR A 175 19.70 11.54 -1.25
N GLN A 176 18.74 11.94 -2.09
CA GLN A 176 17.41 12.37 -1.65
C GLN A 176 16.62 11.21 -1.04
N LEU A 177 16.73 10.02 -1.62
CA LEU A 177 16.11 8.83 -1.06
C LEU A 177 16.67 8.51 0.33
N LEU A 178 17.98 8.55 0.50
CA LEU A 178 18.62 8.34 1.81
C LEU A 178 18.17 9.38 2.84
N GLN A 179 18.02 10.64 2.44
CA GLN A 179 17.49 11.69 3.33
C GLN A 179 16.07 11.34 3.82
N VAL A 180 15.19 10.88 2.93
CA VAL A 180 13.83 10.50 3.29
C VAL A 180 13.83 9.28 4.22
N VAL A 181 14.59 8.24 3.90
CA VAL A 181 14.70 7.02 4.73
C VAL A 181 15.23 7.35 6.13
N CYS A 182 16.28 8.18 6.21
CA CYS A 182 16.83 8.63 7.51
C CYS A 182 15.81 9.48 8.29
N ALA A 183 15.06 10.35 7.62
CA ALA A 183 14.03 11.15 8.26
C ALA A 183 12.92 10.28 8.87
N TYR A 184 12.43 9.29 8.11
CA TYR A 184 11.42 8.34 8.62
C TYR A 184 11.94 7.47 9.77
N ARG A 185 13.25 7.24 9.82
CA ARG A 185 13.86 6.48 10.93
C ARG A 185 13.93 7.27 12.23
N LEU A 186 13.84 8.60 12.17
CA LEU A 186 13.86 9.50 13.33
C LEU A 186 12.45 9.84 13.85
N LEU A 187 11.41 9.52 13.10
CA LEU A 187 10.01 9.66 13.50
C LEU A 187 9.59 8.56 14.47
#